data_44a877d007b25f73d99c5a42f2a2c161
#
_entry.id   44a877d007b25f73d99c5a42f2a2c161
#
_cell.length_a   1.000
_cell.length_b   1.000
_cell.length_c   1.000
_cell.angle_alpha   90.00
_cell.angle_beta   90.00
_cell.angle_gamma   90.00
#
_symmetry.space_group_name_H-M   'P 1'
#
loop_
_entity.id
_entity.type
_entity.pdbx_description
1 polymer ?
#
loop_
_entity_poly.entity_id
_entity_poly.type
_entity_poly.pdbx_seq_one_letter_code
_entity_poly.pdbx_strand_id
1 'polypeptide(L)'
;METMTTFTYLLNLEKSLDPGMEKKIRKFELKKKKLMAQKIIDKEIFIKGLYNFGLTYNNFTHAYLSMNLSNQELISIGGITDYKYIQEVNVSNNELSSLEQLSGLNHLTILNASHNKINEIMDFDPPQNLEKVDYSYNLVTEIQNIEKNPYIRVLNLNNNQISKIEGLNTATYLEELDLAFNQIENIENLDALGPCLQKLDLKGNQIKKLNGLDNLTSLIELDLSKNNISRLKGLQGLTNLRYLYLSSNKISHCNQVAYLTELPFLTELDFCYNDVQNKKFYRFQILYYIPELRKLDGQDVTHFEKVHADNLFGADLANKKEIFKAYLPEEEFVDRRLFLSEQIDPESDSEEENLADDDKRERKTGGTAKGNLTLSSIDKKSKEDKLYGDTGDITKNEKINPFTY
;
A
#
# COMPACT_ATOMS: atom_id res chain seq x y z
N MET A 1 42.36 -7.13 -53.74
CA MET A 1 43.52 -7.96 -53.32
C MET A 1 43.78 -7.89 -51.80
N GLU A 2 43.45 -6.80 -51.13
CA GLU A 2 43.67 -6.66 -49.66
C GLU A 2 42.76 -7.52 -48.78
N THR A 3 41.56 -7.88 -49.23
CA THR A 3 40.62 -8.70 -48.47
C THR A 3 40.97 -10.19 -48.42
N MET A 4 41.73 -10.68 -49.44
CA MET A 4 42.22 -12.07 -49.49
C MET A 4 43.44 -12.30 -48.60
N THR A 5 44.29 -11.31 -48.40
CA THR A 5 45.47 -11.37 -47.55
C THR A 5 45.11 -11.40 -46.05
N THR A 6 44.09 -10.64 -45.65
CA THR A 6 43.58 -10.64 -44.25
C THR A 6 42.92 -11.96 -43.89
N PHE A 7 42.22 -12.60 -44.82
CA PHE A 7 41.56 -13.90 -44.58
C PHE A 7 42.57 -15.04 -44.45
N THR A 8 43.64 -15.00 -45.26
CA THR A 8 44.74 -16.01 -45.19
C THR A 8 45.59 -15.83 -43.94
N TYR A 9 45.76 -14.61 -43.46
CA TYR A 9 46.45 -14.32 -42.20
C TYR A 9 45.64 -14.79 -40.99
N LEU A 10 44.34 -14.63 -41.01
CA LEU A 10 43.44 -15.15 -39.97
C LEU A 10 43.39 -16.69 -39.90
N LEU A 11 43.36 -17.38 -41.07
CA LEU A 11 43.39 -18.82 -41.19
C LEU A 11 44.73 -19.42 -40.73
N ASN A 12 45.83 -18.72 -40.83
CA ASN A 12 47.15 -19.18 -40.34
C ASN A 12 47.32 -18.92 -38.84
N LEU A 13 46.64 -17.94 -38.24
CA LEU A 13 46.56 -17.74 -36.79
C LEU A 13 45.73 -18.81 -36.11
N GLU A 14 44.70 -19.37 -36.74
CA GLU A 14 43.93 -20.50 -36.20
C GLU A 14 44.74 -21.80 -36.01
N LYS A 15 45.77 -22.00 -36.84
CA LYS A 15 46.62 -23.20 -36.80
C LYS A 15 47.68 -23.19 -35.68
N SER A 16 47.87 -22.08 -34.99
CA SER A 16 48.88 -21.91 -33.93
C SER A 16 48.30 -21.65 -32.54
N LEU A 17 46.99 -21.79 -32.37
CA LEU A 17 46.33 -21.52 -31.09
C LEU A 17 46.39 -22.77 -30.19
N ASP A 18 46.74 -22.55 -28.92
CA ASP A 18 46.61 -23.54 -27.86
C ASP A 18 45.16 -24.08 -27.83
N PRO A 19 44.95 -25.43 -27.67
CA PRO A 19 43.62 -26.06 -27.62
C PRO A 19 42.67 -25.43 -26.61
N GLY A 20 43.20 -24.84 -25.52
CA GLY A 20 42.43 -24.08 -24.53
C GLY A 20 41.88 -22.75 -25.06
N MET A 21 42.62 -22.11 -25.96
CA MET A 21 42.23 -20.81 -26.57
C MET A 21 41.19 -21.01 -27.68
N GLU A 22 41.35 -22.09 -28.47
CA GLU A 22 40.34 -22.50 -29.47
C GLU A 22 38.97 -22.77 -28.85
N LYS A 23 38.94 -23.44 -27.68
CA LYS A 23 37.72 -23.72 -26.95
C LYS A 23 37.04 -22.44 -26.43
N LYS A 24 37.84 -21.44 -26.03
CA LYS A 24 37.35 -20.12 -25.59
C LYS A 24 36.79 -19.32 -26.77
N ILE A 25 37.47 -19.33 -27.92
CA ILE A 25 37.05 -18.65 -29.15
C ILE A 25 35.73 -19.27 -29.65
N ARG A 26 35.61 -20.57 -29.76
CA ARG A 26 34.37 -21.27 -30.15
C ARG A 26 33.22 -20.96 -29.21
N LYS A 27 33.48 -20.89 -27.89
CA LYS A 27 32.48 -20.51 -26.88
C LYS A 27 32.02 -19.05 -27.06
N PHE A 28 32.95 -18.14 -27.38
CA PHE A 28 32.67 -16.73 -27.66
C PHE A 28 31.87 -16.57 -28.94
N GLU A 29 32.26 -17.26 -30.03
CA GLU A 29 31.54 -17.24 -31.31
C GLU A 29 30.14 -17.83 -31.21
N LEU A 30 29.98 -18.93 -30.44
CA LEU A 30 28.66 -19.52 -30.14
C LEU A 30 27.78 -18.54 -29.38
N LYS A 31 28.35 -17.83 -28.38
CA LYS A 31 27.66 -16.78 -27.64
C LYS A 31 27.28 -15.61 -28.54
N LYS A 32 28.19 -15.19 -29.45
CA LYS A 32 27.93 -14.14 -30.41
C LYS A 32 26.84 -14.53 -31.42
N LYS A 33 26.86 -15.77 -31.96
CA LYS A 33 25.81 -16.32 -32.82
C LYS A 33 24.46 -16.40 -32.13
N LYS A 34 24.42 -16.84 -30.87
CA LYS A 34 23.19 -16.84 -30.04
C LYS A 34 22.65 -15.42 -29.85
N LEU A 35 23.52 -14.44 -29.53
CA LEU A 35 23.16 -13.05 -29.36
C LEU A 35 22.62 -12.42 -30.65
N MET A 36 23.23 -12.74 -31.81
CA MET A 36 22.77 -12.26 -33.12
C MET A 36 21.43 -12.91 -33.53
N ALA A 37 21.27 -14.21 -33.29
CA ALA A 37 20.00 -14.92 -33.50
C ALA A 37 18.90 -14.32 -32.62
N GLN A 38 19.20 -14.01 -31.37
CA GLN A 38 18.29 -13.37 -30.43
C GLN A 38 17.86 -11.98 -30.92
N LYS A 39 18.79 -11.14 -31.42
CA LYS A 39 18.44 -9.82 -31.99
C LYS A 39 17.49 -9.92 -33.19
N ILE A 40 17.62 -10.93 -34.04
CA ILE A 40 16.73 -11.13 -35.18
C ILE A 40 15.34 -11.59 -34.71
N ILE A 41 15.29 -12.49 -33.76
CA ILE A 41 14.03 -12.97 -33.14
C ILE A 41 13.33 -11.81 -32.42
N ASP A 42 14.07 -11.01 -31.66
CA ASP A 42 13.54 -9.85 -30.93
C ASP A 42 12.86 -8.85 -31.84
N LYS A 43 13.42 -8.57 -33.06
CA LYS A 43 12.84 -7.61 -33.98
C LYS A 43 11.50 -8.08 -34.57
N GLU A 44 11.35 -9.37 -34.88
CA GLU A 44 10.06 -9.92 -35.33
C GLU A 44 9.02 -9.91 -34.24
N ILE A 45 9.41 -10.20 -32.96
CA ILE A 45 8.56 -10.16 -31.79
C ILE A 45 8.07 -8.74 -31.55
N PHE A 46 8.94 -7.74 -31.63
CA PHE A 46 8.57 -6.32 -31.51
C PHE A 46 7.52 -5.93 -32.53
N ILE A 47 7.73 -6.26 -33.81
CA ILE A 47 6.80 -5.93 -34.91
C ILE A 47 5.44 -6.58 -34.67
N LYS A 48 5.40 -7.84 -34.22
CA LYS A 48 4.16 -8.55 -33.89
C LYS A 48 3.45 -7.99 -32.66
N GLY A 49 4.20 -7.44 -31.72
CA GLY A 49 3.68 -6.85 -30.48
C GLY A 49 3.12 -5.43 -30.64
N LEU A 50 3.36 -4.77 -31.80
CA LEU A 50 2.88 -3.42 -32.02
C LEU A 50 1.36 -3.39 -32.23
N TYR A 51 0.69 -2.52 -31.52
CA TYR A 51 -0.75 -2.28 -31.68
C TYR A 51 -1.08 -0.81 -31.38
N ASN A 52 -2.35 -0.43 -31.45
CA ASN A 52 -2.83 0.92 -31.21
C ASN A 52 -2.16 1.95 -32.15
N PHE A 53 -2.40 1.80 -33.48
CA PHE A 53 -1.89 2.75 -34.48
C PHE A 53 -2.71 4.04 -34.41
N GLY A 54 -2.07 5.15 -34.05
CA GLY A 54 -2.73 6.42 -33.80
C GLY A 54 -1.85 7.63 -34.08
N LEU A 55 -2.42 8.81 -33.82
CA LEU A 55 -1.68 10.07 -33.89
C LEU A 55 -0.72 10.19 -32.72
N THR A 56 0.49 10.60 -32.98
CA THR A 56 1.46 10.94 -31.93
C THR A 56 1.04 12.22 -31.21
N TYR A 57 1.67 12.51 -30.07
CA TYR A 57 1.35 13.67 -29.24
C TYR A 57 1.39 15.02 -29.98
N ASN A 58 2.17 15.14 -31.08
CA ASN A 58 2.27 16.34 -31.88
C ASN A 58 1.13 16.48 -32.90
N ASN A 59 0.22 15.50 -33.01
CA ASN A 59 -0.92 15.44 -33.93
C ASN A 59 -0.56 15.53 -35.43
N PHE A 60 0.71 15.34 -35.83
CA PHE A 60 1.15 15.42 -37.24
C PHE A 60 1.57 14.08 -37.82
N THR A 61 1.95 13.13 -36.99
CA THR A 61 2.45 11.83 -37.45
C THR A 61 1.63 10.69 -36.85
N HIS A 62 1.52 9.60 -37.61
CA HIS A 62 0.91 8.36 -37.12
C HIS A 62 2.02 7.38 -36.78
N ALA A 63 1.87 6.72 -35.62
CA ALA A 63 2.78 5.67 -35.21
C ALA A 63 2.01 4.61 -34.37
N TYR A 64 2.65 3.49 -34.11
CA TYR A 64 2.19 2.58 -33.08
C TYR A 64 2.49 3.17 -31.70
N LEU A 65 1.47 3.19 -30.82
CA LEU A 65 1.53 3.81 -29.50
C LEU A 65 1.68 2.79 -28.37
N SER A 66 1.38 1.52 -28.66
CA SER A 66 1.41 0.47 -27.64
C SER A 66 2.17 -0.75 -28.16
N MET A 67 2.88 -1.43 -27.24
CA MET A 67 3.66 -2.63 -27.53
C MET A 67 3.40 -3.71 -26.48
N ASN A 68 2.98 -4.89 -26.94
CA ASN A 68 2.79 -6.06 -26.10
C ASN A 68 3.84 -7.14 -26.40
N LEU A 69 4.76 -7.35 -25.47
CA LEU A 69 5.82 -8.34 -25.54
C LEU A 69 5.66 -9.42 -24.44
N SER A 70 4.46 -9.59 -23.90
CA SER A 70 4.20 -10.55 -22.83
C SER A 70 4.35 -12.00 -23.32
N ASN A 71 4.76 -12.89 -22.40
CA ASN A 71 4.88 -14.34 -22.63
C ASN A 71 5.81 -14.73 -23.81
N GLN A 72 6.95 -14.05 -23.96
CA GLN A 72 7.90 -14.28 -25.05
C GLN A 72 9.24 -14.90 -24.57
N GLU A 73 9.34 -15.30 -23.29
CA GLU A 73 10.57 -15.83 -22.69
C GLU A 73 11.80 -14.91 -22.89
N LEU A 74 11.57 -13.58 -22.94
CA LEU A 74 12.59 -12.59 -23.18
C LEU A 74 13.49 -12.42 -21.96
N ILE A 75 14.80 -12.43 -22.18
CA ILE A 75 15.84 -12.10 -21.19
C ILE A 75 16.34 -10.66 -21.34
N SER A 76 16.01 -9.99 -22.44
CA SER A 76 16.38 -8.61 -22.73
C SER A 76 15.45 -8.05 -23.82
N ILE A 77 15.18 -6.75 -23.75
CA ILE A 77 14.36 -5.99 -24.70
C ILE A 77 15.19 -5.00 -25.52
N GLY A 78 16.48 -5.33 -25.76
CA GLY A 78 17.37 -4.50 -26.57
C GLY A 78 16.82 -4.26 -27.97
N GLY A 79 16.75 -2.98 -28.40
CA GLY A 79 16.17 -2.55 -29.68
C GLY A 79 14.76 -1.94 -29.54
N ILE A 80 14.13 -1.95 -28.37
CA ILE A 80 12.84 -1.31 -28.14
C ILE A 80 12.89 0.21 -28.38
N THR A 81 14.04 0.84 -28.21
CA THR A 81 14.28 2.27 -28.44
C THR A 81 14.13 2.72 -29.89
N ASP A 82 14.07 1.77 -30.84
CA ASP A 82 13.73 2.07 -32.24
C ASP A 82 12.27 2.59 -32.39
N TYR A 83 11.41 2.28 -31.40
CA TYR A 83 9.98 2.60 -31.39
C TYR A 83 9.68 3.82 -30.49
N LYS A 84 10.18 4.99 -30.85
CA LYS A 84 10.23 6.22 -30.01
C LYS A 84 8.88 6.77 -29.57
N TYR A 85 7.77 6.42 -30.23
CA TYR A 85 6.45 6.97 -29.95
C TYR A 85 5.58 6.07 -29.05
N ILE A 86 6.14 4.97 -28.56
CA ILE A 86 5.44 4.07 -27.66
C ILE A 86 5.11 4.79 -26.36
N GLN A 87 3.85 4.67 -25.95
CA GLN A 87 3.27 5.20 -24.71
C GLN A 87 2.96 4.11 -23.72
N GLU A 88 2.70 2.90 -24.19
CA GLU A 88 2.36 1.74 -23.38
C GLU A 88 3.24 0.56 -23.74
N VAL A 89 3.90 -0.03 -22.74
CA VAL A 89 4.74 -1.22 -22.86
C VAL A 89 4.28 -2.29 -21.90
N ASN A 90 3.97 -3.46 -22.44
CA ASN A 90 3.72 -4.66 -21.63
C ASN A 90 4.81 -5.71 -21.93
N VAL A 91 5.68 -5.94 -20.95
CA VAL A 91 6.75 -6.95 -20.97
C VAL A 91 6.52 -8.03 -19.90
N SER A 92 5.28 -8.20 -19.46
CA SER A 92 4.94 -9.17 -18.39
C SER A 92 5.21 -10.62 -18.81
N ASN A 93 5.38 -11.49 -17.82
CA ASN A 93 5.61 -12.93 -18.02
C ASN A 93 6.82 -13.22 -18.92
N ASN A 94 7.97 -12.67 -18.59
CA ASN A 94 9.23 -12.89 -19.26
C ASN A 94 10.34 -13.25 -18.24
N GLU A 95 11.58 -13.25 -18.63
CA GLU A 95 12.75 -13.54 -17.78
C GLU A 95 13.67 -12.32 -17.63
N LEU A 96 13.11 -11.11 -17.70
CA LEU A 96 13.86 -9.86 -17.62
C LEU A 96 14.40 -9.65 -16.20
N SER A 97 15.66 -9.27 -16.09
CA SER A 97 16.30 -8.87 -14.83
C SER A 97 16.58 -7.37 -14.74
N SER A 98 16.46 -6.64 -15.85
CA SER A 98 16.71 -5.21 -15.96
C SER A 98 15.84 -4.60 -17.06
N LEU A 99 15.45 -3.35 -16.88
CA LEU A 99 14.69 -2.55 -17.81
C LEU A 99 15.50 -1.34 -18.34
N GLU A 100 16.81 -1.31 -18.13
CA GLU A 100 17.70 -0.23 -18.58
C GLU A 100 17.48 0.15 -20.06
N GLN A 101 17.09 -0.82 -20.90
CA GLN A 101 16.82 -0.63 -22.31
C GLN A 101 15.59 0.25 -22.60
N LEU A 102 14.72 0.51 -21.60
CA LEU A 102 13.60 1.45 -21.75
C LEU A 102 14.04 2.92 -21.72
N SER A 103 15.27 3.21 -21.30
CA SER A 103 15.85 4.54 -21.34
C SER A 103 15.78 5.09 -22.78
N GLY A 104 15.16 6.25 -22.94
CA GLY A 104 14.95 6.87 -24.24
C GLY A 104 13.54 6.69 -24.84
N LEU A 105 12.64 5.94 -24.22
CA LEU A 105 11.21 5.96 -24.53
C LEU A 105 10.53 7.18 -23.88
N ASN A 106 10.75 8.35 -24.45
CA ASN A 106 10.36 9.64 -23.86
C ASN A 106 8.85 9.87 -23.74
N HIS A 107 8.03 8.99 -24.32
CA HIS A 107 6.57 9.11 -24.32
C HIS A 107 5.88 7.99 -23.50
N LEU A 108 6.64 7.15 -22.84
CA LEU A 108 6.10 6.06 -22.03
C LEU A 108 5.25 6.61 -20.87
N THR A 109 4.01 6.17 -20.78
CA THR A 109 3.03 6.53 -19.74
C THR A 109 2.62 5.35 -18.88
N ILE A 110 2.63 4.14 -19.46
CA ILE A 110 2.21 2.90 -18.80
C ILE A 110 3.26 1.82 -19.06
N LEU A 111 3.75 1.22 -17.98
CA LEU A 111 4.67 0.09 -18.01
C LEU A 111 4.11 -1.08 -17.20
N ASN A 112 3.94 -2.22 -17.87
CA ASN A 112 3.70 -3.48 -17.17
C ASN A 112 4.93 -4.39 -17.32
N ALA A 113 5.65 -4.58 -16.20
CA ALA A 113 6.83 -5.43 -16.10
C ALA A 113 6.60 -6.60 -15.10
N SER A 114 5.34 -6.95 -14.84
CA SER A 114 4.98 -8.00 -13.88
C SER A 114 5.48 -9.38 -14.31
N HIS A 115 5.62 -10.29 -13.34
CA HIS A 115 6.06 -11.67 -13.59
C HIS A 115 7.40 -11.75 -14.36
N ASN A 116 8.44 -11.14 -13.80
CA ASN A 116 9.79 -11.15 -14.32
C ASN A 116 10.81 -11.52 -13.21
N LYS A 117 12.08 -11.26 -13.41
CA LYS A 117 13.17 -11.49 -12.45
C LYS A 117 13.85 -10.17 -12.05
N ILE A 118 13.10 -9.08 -12.03
CA ILE A 118 13.58 -7.73 -11.74
C ILE A 118 13.82 -7.60 -10.23
N ASN A 119 14.98 -7.12 -9.85
CA ASN A 119 15.37 -6.88 -8.46
C ASN A 119 15.48 -5.40 -8.10
N GLU A 120 15.57 -4.52 -9.09
CA GLU A 120 15.68 -3.08 -8.93
C GLU A 120 14.62 -2.37 -9.76
N ILE A 121 13.78 -1.55 -9.12
CA ILE A 121 12.78 -0.75 -9.82
C ILE A 121 13.40 0.52 -10.38
N MET A 122 12.85 1.02 -11.49
CA MET A 122 13.33 2.25 -12.15
C MET A 122 14.85 2.26 -12.40
N ASP A 123 15.43 1.11 -12.81
CA ASP A 123 16.83 0.98 -13.21
C ASP A 123 17.15 1.68 -14.55
N PHE A 124 16.19 2.35 -15.15
CA PHE A 124 16.28 3.15 -16.38
C PHE A 124 15.96 4.63 -16.10
N ASP A 125 16.16 5.50 -17.10
CA ASP A 125 15.75 6.90 -17.04
C ASP A 125 14.28 7.04 -17.48
N PRO A 126 13.31 7.09 -16.53
CA PRO A 126 11.90 7.16 -16.87
C PRO A 126 11.53 8.54 -17.40
N PRO A 127 10.62 8.64 -18.39
CA PRO A 127 10.08 9.92 -18.78
C PRO A 127 9.18 10.50 -17.70
N GLN A 128 9.09 11.82 -17.61
CA GLN A 128 8.29 12.51 -16.57
C GLN A 128 6.79 12.22 -16.67
N ASN A 129 6.30 11.76 -17.81
CA ASN A 129 4.90 11.41 -18.02
C ASN A 129 4.59 9.91 -17.79
N LEU A 130 5.51 9.15 -17.23
CA LEU A 130 5.25 7.77 -16.80
C LEU A 130 4.39 7.80 -15.53
N GLU A 131 3.12 7.39 -15.65
CA GLU A 131 2.11 7.50 -14.61
C GLU A 131 1.81 6.17 -13.91
N LYS A 132 1.86 5.05 -14.65
CA LYS A 132 1.46 3.74 -14.13
C LYS A 132 2.54 2.70 -14.37
N VAL A 133 2.96 2.06 -13.29
CA VAL A 133 3.99 1.02 -13.35
C VAL A 133 3.57 -0.19 -12.52
N ASP A 134 3.70 -1.36 -13.14
CA ASP A 134 3.47 -2.65 -12.51
C ASP A 134 4.75 -3.49 -12.50
N TYR A 135 5.29 -3.68 -11.29
CA TYR A 135 6.42 -4.58 -10.99
C TYR A 135 5.99 -5.79 -10.17
N SER A 136 4.70 -6.14 -10.16
CA SER A 136 4.24 -7.28 -9.38
C SER A 136 4.90 -8.60 -9.78
N TYR A 137 5.00 -9.55 -8.85
CA TYR A 137 5.60 -10.86 -9.09
C TYR A 137 7.04 -10.77 -9.64
N ASN A 138 7.90 -10.04 -8.94
CA ASN A 138 9.31 -9.88 -9.22
C ASN A 138 10.17 -10.23 -7.99
N LEU A 139 11.44 -9.83 -7.97
CA LEU A 139 12.40 -10.11 -6.91
C LEU A 139 12.85 -8.82 -6.18
N VAL A 140 12.02 -7.79 -6.19
CA VAL A 140 12.33 -6.47 -5.61
C VAL A 140 12.43 -6.58 -4.09
N THR A 141 13.52 -6.09 -3.52
CA THR A 141 13.78 -6.09 -2.07
C THR A 141 13.65 -4.70 -1.44
N GLU A 142 13.86 -3.64 -2.21
CA GLU A 142 13.88 -2.25 -1.76
C GLU A 142 13.14 -1.35 -2.74
N ILE A 143 12.44 -0.34 -2.22
CA ILE A 143 11.80 0.71 -3.03
C ILE A 143 12.80 1.84 -3.19
N GLN A 144 13.34 2.00 -4.40
CA GLN A 144 14.37 2.99 -4.71
C GLN A 144 14.12 3.63 -6.07
N ASN A 145 14.88 4.69 -6.41
CA ASN A 145 14.85 5.37 -7.70
C ASN A 145 13.49 6.05 -8.06
N ILE A 146 12.53 6.11 -7.13
CA ILE A 146 11.23 6.79 -7.38
C ILE A 146 11.42 8.30 -7.57
N GLU A 147 12.49 8.88 -7.00
CA GLU A 147 12.85 10.28 -7.19
C GLU A 147 13.13 10.65 -8.66
N LYS A 148 13.44 9.66 -9.51
CA LYS A 148 13.60 9.86 -10.96
C LYS A 148 12.26 10.18 -11.64
N ASN A 149 11.13 9.74 -11.05
CA ASN A 149 9.80 10.03 -11.55
C ASN A 149 8.82 10.39 -10.41
N PRO A 150 8.80 11.64 -9.95
CA PRO A 150 7.91 12.07 -8.88
C PRO A 150 6.41 12.13 -9.29
N TYR A 151 6.09 12.03 -10.58
CA TYR A 151 4.72 12.15 -11.10
C TYR A 151 3.98 10.82 -11.22
N ILE A 152 4.57 9.73 -10.75
CA ILE A 152 3.93 8.42 -10.72
C ILE A 152 2.64 8.47 -9.89
N ARG A 153 1.56 7.89 -10.42
CA ARG A 153 0.24 7.85 -9.81
C ARG A 153 -0.17 6.46 -9.33
N VAL A 154 0.24 5.43 -10.05
CA VAL A 154 -0.05 4.03 -9.72
C VAL A 154 1.24 3.23 -9.69
N LEU A 155 1.56 2.65 -8.54
CA LEU A 155 2.72 1.78 -8.36
C LEU A 155 2.28 0.44 -7.77
N ASN A 156 2.44 -0.62 -8.55
CA ASN A 156 2.17 -1.98 -8.12
C ASN A 156 3.49 -2.73 -7.87
N LEU A 157 3.71 -3.12 -6.62
CA LEU A 157 4.86 -3.88 -6.13
C LEU A 157 4.43 -5.18 -5.42
N ASN A 158 3.25 -5.64 -5.70
CA ASN A 158 2.64 -6.83 -5.11
C ASN A 158 3.47 -8.09 -5.41
N ASN A 159 3.50 -9.04 -4.48
CA ASN A 159 4.26 -10.30 -4.61
C ASN A 159 5.76 -10.06 -4.94
N ASN A 160 6.43 -9.35 -4.07
CA ASN A 160 7.87 -9.11 -4.08
C ASN A 160 8.51 -9.53 -2.73
N GLN A 161 9.69 -9.04 -2.40
CA GLN A 161 10.45 -9.38 -1.20
C GLN A 161 10.77 -8.15 -0.34
N ILE A 162 9.90 -7.12 -0.40
CA ILE A 162 10.10 -5.84 0.27
C ILE A 162 9.86 -6.02 1.77
N SER A 163 10.82 -5.60 2.60
CA SER A 163 10.72 -5.69 4.06
C SER A 163 10.49 -4.35 4.73
N LYS A 164 10.80 -3.23 4.07
CA LYS A 164 10.63 -1.87 4.57
C LYS A 164 9.97 -0.97 3.55
N ILE A 165 9.14 -0.05 4.03
CA ILE A 165 8.58 1.01 3.21
C ILE A 165 9.54 2.19 3.28
N GLU A 166 10.23 2.48 2.17
CA GLU A 166 11.17 3.58 2.05
C GLU A 166 11.21 4.11 0.61
N GLY A 167 11.93 5.20 0.34
CA GLY A 167 12.12 5.73 -1.02
C GLY A 167 10.90 6.40 -1.65
N LEU A 168 9.78 6.59 -0.91
CA LEU A 168 8.54 7.17 -1.44
C LEU A 168 8.38 8.67 -1.16
N ASN A 169 9.35 9.32 -0.54
CA ASN A 169 9.25 10.71 -0.07
C ASN A 169 9.00 11.73 -1.19
N THR A 170 9.36 11.40 -2.43
CA THR A 170 9.19 12.26 -3.61
C THR A 170 7.93 11.95 -4.42
N ALA A 171 7.27 10.83 -4.16
CA ALA A 171 6.10 10.36 -4.91
C ALA A 171 4.80 11.07 -4.48
N THR A 172 4.80 12.39 -4.41
CA THR A 172 3.70 13.20 -3.84
C THR A 172 2.39 13.15 -4.66
N TYR A 173 2.42 12.61 -5.87
CA TYR A 173 1.25 12.43 -6.74
C TYR A 173 0.71 10.99 -6.73
N LEU A 174 1.28 10.10 -5.90
CA LEU A 174 0.88 8.70 -5.86
C LEU A 174 -0.55 8.57 -5.30
N GLU A 175 -1.42 7.96 -6.10
CA GLU A 175 -2.84 7.74 -5.79
C GLU A 175 -3.11 6.29 -5.36
N GLU A 176 -2.41 5.34 -5.98
CA GLU A 176 -2.57 3.91 -5.69
C GLU A 176 -1.20 3.26 -5.45
N LEU A 177 -1.05 2.61 -4.30
CA LEU A 177 0.13 1.84 -3.92
C LEU A 177 -0.27 0.42 -3.50
N ASP A 178 0.19 -0.56 -4.26
CA ASP A 178 0.01 -1.97 -3.94
C ASP A 178 1.35 -2.58 -3.48
N LEU A 179 1.40 -2.95 -2.21
CA LEU A 179 2.51 -3.62 -1.52
C LEU A 179 2.09 -5.00 -0.97
N ALA A 180 1.00 -5.57 -1.50
CA ALA A 180 0.48 -6.83 -1.01
C ALA A 180 1.49 -7.99 -1.19
N PHE A 181 1.42 -8.98 -0.31
CA PHE A 181 2.26 -10.18 -0.36
C PHE A 181 3.77 -9.88 -0.43
N ASN A 182 4.22 -9.04 0.50
CA ASN A 182 5.61 -8.71 0.77
C ASN A 182 6.02 -9.20 2.18
N GLN A 183 7.09 -8.67 2.75
CA GLN A 183 7.63 -9.05 4.06
C GLN A 183 7.64 -7.87 5.05
N ILE A 184 6.69 -6.93 4.90
CA ILE A 184 6.65 -5.67 5.66
C ILE A 184 6.17 -5.95 7.09
N GLU A 185 6.94 -5.50 8.08
CA GLU A 185 6.59 -5.60 9.51
C GLU A 185 6.04 -4.28 10.07
N ASN A 186 6.54 -3.15 9.61
CA ASN A 186 6.16 -1.82 10.09
C ASN A 186 5.66 -0.93 8.96
N ILE A 187 4.63 -0.12 9.27
CA ILE A 187 4.14 0.90 8.35
C ILE A 187 4.86 2.20 8.71
N GLU A 188 5.67 2.72 7.79
CA GLU A 188 6.51 3.89 8.00
C GLU A 188 6.73 4.65 6.69
N ASN A 189 7.19 5.92 6.77
CA ASN A 189 7.60 6.73 5.62
C ASN A 189 6.51 6.99 4.55
N LEU A 190 5.23 7.00 4.96
CA LEU A 190 4.10 7.27 4.07
C LEU A 190 3.59 8.72 4.16
N ASP A 191 4.14 9.56 5.04
CA ASP A 191 3.62 10.91 5.34
C ASP A 191 3.54 11.80 4.09
N ALA A 192 4.51 11.69 3.18
CA ALA A 192 4.54 12.47 1.95
C ALA A 192 3.39 12.14 0.99
N LEU A 193 2.78 10.97 1.13
CA LEU A 193 1.69 10.48 0.27
C LEU A 193 0.30 10.94 0.75
N GLY A 194 0.20 11.45 1.96
CA GLY A 194 -1.06 11.80 2.62
C GLY A 194 -2.04 12.63 1.78
N PRO A 195 -1.58 13.65 1.03
CA PRO A 195 -2.47 14.50 0.24
C PRO A 195 -3.13 13.82 -0.96
N CYS A 196 -2.54 12.75 -1.51
CA CYS A 196 -2.97 12.18 -2.79
C CYS A 196 -3.32 10.68 -2.73
N LEU A 197 -2.74 9.92 -1.79
CA LEU A 197 -2.93 8.47 -1.73
C LEU A 197 -4.38 8.12 -1.38
N GLN A 198 -5.05 7.45 -2.30
CA GLN A 198 -6.46 7.03 -2.17
C GLN A 198 -6.60 5.54 -1.88
N LYS A 199 -5.67 4.73 -2.37
CA LYS A 199 -5.69 3.28 -2.21
C LYS A 199 -4.34 2.76 -1.75
N LEU A 200 -4.35 1.99 -0.65
CA LEU A 200 -3.17 1.31 -0.09
C LEU A 200 -3.49 -0.16 0.16
N ASP A 201 -2.78 -1.04 -0.53
CA ASP A 201 -2.86 -2.49 -0.30
C ASP A 201 -1.59 -2.98 0.41
N LEU A 202 -1.76 -3.47 1.63
CA LEU A 202 -0.73 -4.06 2.49
C LEU A 202 -1.06 -5.51 2.87
N LYS A 203 -1.98 -6.13 2.16
CA LYS A 203 -2.41 -7.50 2.38
C LYS A 203 -1.26 -8.50 2.34
N GLY A 204 -1.32 -9.54 3.19
CA GLY A 204 -0.36 -10.65 3.14
C GLY A 204 1.05 -10.27 3.56
N ASN A 205 1.20 -9.33 4.49
CA ASN A 205 2.45 -8.91 5.10
C ASN A 205 2.59 -9.44 6.55
N GLN A 206 3.51 -8.90 7.34
CA GLN A 206 3.79 -9.33 8.72
C GLN A 206 3.46 -8.23 9.76
N ILE A 207 2.56 -7.31 9.42
CA ILE A 207 2.23 -6.11 10.20
C ILE A 207 1.53 -6.50 11.49
N LYS A 208 1.99 -5.92 12.61
CA LYS A 208 1.42 -6.11 13.96
C LYS A 208 0.77 -4.84 14.51
N LYS A 209 1.31 -3.66 14.18
CA LYS A 209 0.89 -2.34 14.68
C LYS A 209 0.52 -1.44 13.53
N LEU A 210 -0.46 -0.55 13.74
CA LEU A 210 -0.99 0.35 12.71
C LEU A 210 -0.45 1.79 12.84
N ASN A 211 0.75 1.96 13.43
CA ASN A 211 1.39 3.27 13.48
C ASN A 211 1.84 3.70 12.07
N GLY A 212 1.93 5.01 11.81
CA GLY A 212 2.43 5.54 10.54
C GLY A 212 1.38 5.72 9.44
N LEU A 213 0.09 5.61 9.81
CA LEU A 213 -1.05 5.89 8.92
C LEU A 213 -1.69 7.26 9.19
N ASP A 214 -1.30 7.94 10.25
CA ASP A 214 -1.99 9.12 10.81
C ASP A 214 -2.16 10.28 9.80
N ASN A 215 -1.24 10.43 8.85
CA ASN A 215 -1.23 11.53 7.89
C ASN A 215 -1.89 11.19 6.55
N LEU A 216 -2.39 9.97 6.35
CA LEU A 216 -3.02 9.54 5.08
C LEU A 216 -4.49 9.98 5.00
N THR A 217 -4.72 11.28 5.10
CA THR A 217 -6.07 11.86 5.18
C THR A 217 -6.90 11.70 3.92
N SER A 218 -6.30 11.47 2.76
CA SER A 218 -6.98 11.25 1.48
C SER A 218 -7.34 9.78 1.22
N LEU A 219 -6.92 8.85 2.11
CA LEU A 219 -7.09 7.43 1.89
C LEU A 219 -8.57 7.02 1.93
N ILE A 220 -9.00 6.30 0.89
CA ILE A 220 -10.37 5.83 0.70
C ILE A 220 -10.46 4.31 0.92
N GLU A 221 -9.45 3.57 0.50
CA GLU A 221 -9.40 2.10 0.57
C GLU A 221 -8.10 1.64 1.21
N LEU A 222 -8.21 0.77 2.24
CA LEU A 222 -7.08 0.17 2.94
C LEU A 222 -7.30 -1.34 3.10
N ASP A 223 -6.45 -2.14 2.46
CA ASP A 223 -6.42 -3.60 2.68
C ASP A 223 -5.22 -3.98 3.57
N LEU A 224 -5.55 -4.49 4.76
CA LEU A 224 -4.62 -5.01 5.76
C LEU A 224 -4.87 -6.51 6.03
N SER A 225 -5.60 -7.18 5.15
CA SER A 225 -5.93 -8.59 5.28
C SER A 225 -4.68 -9.48 5.33
N LYS A 226 -4.77 -10.63 5.98
CA LYS A 226 -3.66 -11.60 6.08
C LYS A 226 -2.39 -11.00 6.70
N ASN A 227 -2.55 -10.32 7.83
CA ASN A 227 -1.46 -9.77 8.63
C ASN A 227 -1.48 -10.35 10.06
N ASN A 228 -0.75 -9.75 10.99
CA ASN A 228 -0.65 -10.18 12.39
C ASN A 228 -1.28 -9.17 13.37
N ILE A 229 -2.26 -8.38 12.90
CA ILE A 229 -2.86 -7.27 13.63
C ILE A 229 -3.80 -7.80 14.70
N SER A 230 -3.63 -7.34 15.96
CA SER A 230 -4.53 -7.65 17.09
C SER A 230 -5.24 -6.41 17.62
N ARG A 231 -4.74 -5.21 17.37
CA ARG A 231 -5.25 -3.92 17.85
C ARG A 231 -5.47 -2.95 16.69
N LEU A 232 -6.57 -2.16 16.77
CA LEU A 232 -6.96 -1.21 15.72
C LEU A 232 -6.57 0.25 16.05
N LYS A 233 -5.80 0.46 17.12
CA LYS A 233 -5.23 1.78 17.43
C LYS A 233 -4.30 2.23 16.30
N GLY A 234 -4.43 3.49 15.86
CA GLY A 234 -3.62 4.09 14.78
C GLY A 234 -4.37 4.29 13.46
N LEU A 235 -5.70 4.05 13.42
CA LEU A 235 -6.53 4.30 12.24
C LEU A 235 -7.30 5.63 12.30
N GLN A 236 -7.26 6.34 13.43
CA GLN A 236 -8.09 7.52 13.70
C GLN A 236 -7.84 8.69 12.74
N GLY A 237 -6.62 8.81 12.17
CA GLY A 237 -6.27 9.85 11.20
C GLY A 237 -6.89 9.68 9.80
N LEU A 238 -7.45 8.51 9.50
CA LEU A 238 -7.95 8.16 8.16
C LEU A 238 -9.36 8.69 7.90
N THR A 239 -9.55 10.00 7.96
CA THR A 239 -10.87 10.66 7.98
C THR A 239 -11.72 10.43 6.73
N ASN A 240 -11.13 10.09 5.58
CA ASN A 240 -11.85 9.80 4.32
C ASN A 240 -12.03 8.30 4.03
N LEU A 241 -11.60 7.42 4.94
CA LEU A 241 -11.64 5.98 4.73
C LEU A 241 -13.07 5.46 4.59
N ARG A 242 -13.32 4.69 3.53
CA ARG A 242 -14.62 4.07 3.21
C ARG A 242 -14.59 2.55 3.25
N TYR A 243 -13.46 1.97 2.85
CA TYR A 243 -13.29 0.53 2.69
C TYR A 243 -12.10 0.08 3.52
N LEU A 244 -12.34 -0.76 4.53
CA LEU A 244 -11.31 -1.31 5.41
C LEU A 244 -11.41 -2.83 5.44
N TYR A 245 -10.36 -3.50 4.95
CA TYR A 245 -10.27 -4.95 4.95
C TYR A 245 -9.23 -5.43 5.95
N LEU A 246 -9.67 -6.22 6.92
CA LEU A 246 -8.87 -6.74 8.04
C LEU A 246 -8.98 -8.26 8.16
N SER A 247 -9.48 -8.95 7.12
CA SER A 247 -9.66 -10.39 7.17
C SER A 247 -8.36 -11.17 7.44
N SER A 248 -8.47 -12.32 8.09
CA SER A 248 -7.31 -13.18 8.40
C SER A 248 -6.24 -12.46 9.23
N ASN A 249 -6.64 -11.81 10.31
CA ASN A 249 -5.78 -11.19 11.32
C ASN A 249 -5.95 -11.86 12.70
N LYS A 250 -5.48 -11.23 13.77
CA LYS A 250 -5.54 -11.75 15.15
C LYS A 250 -6.45 -10.92 16.07
N ILE A 251 -7.47 -10.27 15.51
CA ILE A 251 -8.41 -9.44 16.27
C ILE A 251 -9.38 -10.35 17.02
N SER A 252 -9.39 -10.27 18.35
CA SER A 252 -10.15 -11.18 19.21
C SER A 252 -11.29 -10.51 20.00
N HIS A 253 -11.31 -9.18 20.09
CA HIS A 253 -12.25 -8.44 20.92
C HIS A 253 -13.03 -7.40 20.11
N CYS A 254 -14.36 -7.34 20.33
CA CYS A 254 -15.22 -6.35 19.69
C CYS A 254 -14.95 -4.91 20.15
N ASN A 255 -14.37 -4.69 21.33
CA ASN A 255 -14.03 -3.37 21.84
C ASN A 255 -12.99 -2.65 20.94
N GLN A 256 -12.17 -3.38 20.18
CA GLN A 256 -11.24 -2.80 19.23
C GLN A 256 -11.94 -1.93 18.15
N VAL A 257 -13.20 -2.24 17.85
CA VAL A 257 -13.99 -1.46 16.89
C VAL A 257 -14.28 -0.03 17.36
N ALA A 258 -14.17 0.24 18.66
CA ALA A 258 -14.31 1.60 19.18
C ALA A 258 -13.28 2.58 18.56
N TYR A 259 -12.09 2.13 18.16
CA TYR A 259 -11.12 2.96 17.45
C TYR A 259 -11.58 3.37 16.04
N LEU A 260 -12.56 2.66 15.46
CA LEU A 260 -13.12 2.96 14.14
C LEU A 260 -14.31 3.93 14.20
N THR A 261 -14.80 4.29 15.40
CA THR A 261 -15.94 5.21 15.55
C THR A 261 -15.64 6.64 15.11
N GLU A 262 -14.35 6.98 15.02
CA GLU A 262 -13.88 8.28 14.53
C GLU A 262 -13.80 8.38 13.02
N LEU A 263 -14.10 7.29 12.28
CA LEU A 263 -14.07 7.23 10.82
C LEU A 263 -15.47 7.52 10.24
N PRO A 264 -15.79 8.77 9.88
CA PRO A 264 -17.15 9.20 9.58
C PRO A 264 -17.70 8.61 8.27
N PHE A 265 -16.84 8.21 7.36
CA PHE A 265 -17.22 7.71 6.05
C PHE A 265 -17.05 6.20 5.86
N LEU A 266 -16.70 5.47 6.93
CA LEU A 266 -16.51 4.02 6.85
C LEU A 266 -17.83 3.32 6.50
N THR A 267 -17.88 2.70 5.32
CA THR A 267 -19.09 2.04 4.79
C THR A 267 -18.94 0.53 4.63
N GLU A 268 -17.72 0.04 4.45
CA GLU A 268 -17.44 -1.39 4.30
C GLU A 268 -16.30 -1.82 5.22
N LEU A 269 -16.54 -2.90 5.97
CA LEU A 269 -15.60 -3.46 6.94
C LEU A 269 -15.57 -4.98 6.81
N ASP A 270 -14.39 -5.58 6.75
CA ASP A 270 -14.22 -7.02 6.69
C ASP A 270 -13.31 -7.51 7.83
N PHE A 271 -13.87 -8.32 8.71
CA PHE A 271 -13.17 -9.02 9.79
C PHE A 271 -13.16 -10.54 9.59
N CYS A 272 -13.50 -11.04 8.42
CA CYS A 272 -13.52 -12.48 8.16
C CYS A 272 -12.23 -13.17 8.64
N TYR A 273 -12.37 -14.37 9.20
CA TYR A 273 -11.24 -15.16 9.70
C TYR A 273 -10.43 -14.47 10.82
N ASN A 274 -11.10 -13.70 11.68
CA ASN A 274 -10.59 -13.22 12.96
C ASN A 274 -11.37 -13.87 14.10
N ASP A 275 -10.75 -14.00 15.27
CA ASP A 275 -11.40 -14.61 16.45
C ASP A 275 -12.62 -13.81 16.94
N VAL A 276 -12.67 -12.53 16.65
CA VAL A 276 -13.80 -11.65 16.99
C VAL A 276 -15.12 -12.12 16.36
N GLN A 277 -15.10 -12.76 15.19
CA GLN A 277 -16.31 -13.30 14.54
C GLN A 277 -17.01 -14.38 15.36
N ASN A 278 -16.27 -15.10 16.21
CA ASN A 278 -16.81 -16.18 17.05
C ASN A 278 -17.54 -15.63 18.30
N LYS A 279 -17.53 -14.33 18.53
CA LYS A 279 -18.20 -13.71 19.68
C LYS A 279 -19.72 -13.69 19.47
N LYS A 280 -20.46 -13.98 20.53
CA LYS A 280 -21.94 -13.91 20.51
C LYS A 280 -22.38 -12.49 20.15
N PHE A 281 -23.36 -12.38 19.24
CA PHE A 281 -23.89 -11.10 18.74
C PHE A 281 -22.82 -10.18 18.12
N TYR A 282 -21.69 -10.75 17.67
CA TYR A 282 -20.59 -10.04 17.01
C TYR A 282 -21.10 -8.97 16.03
N ARG A 283 -21.96 -9.35 15.06
CA ARG A 283 -22.46 -8.45 14.02
C ARG A 283 -23.23 -7.27 14.60
N PHE A 284 -24.07 -7.49 15.61
CA PHE A 284 -24.82 -6.42 16.28
C PHE A 284 -23.92 -5.54 17.14
N GLN A 285 -22.88 -6.09 17.77
CA GLN A 285 -21.90 -5.29 18.51
C GLN A 285 -21.16 -4.34 17.55
N ILE A 286 -20.69 -4.83 16.40
CA ILE A 286 -20.02 -4.00 15.41
C ILE A 286 -20.95 -2.88 14.90
N LEU A 287 -22.20 -3.21 14.56
CA LEU A 287 -23.18 -2.23 14.05
C LEU A 287 -23.59 -1.19 15.10
N TYR A 288 -23.52 -1.53 16.38
CA TYR A 288 -23.71 -0.55 17.45
C TYR A 288 -22.58 0.47 17.49
N TYR A 289 -21.32 0.03 17.30
CA TYR A 289 -20.18 0.95 17.24
C TYR A 289 -20.17 1.79 15.97
N ILE A 290 -20.53 1.20 14.82
CA ILE A 290 -20.47 1.84 13.51
C ILE A 290 -21.84 1.72 12.82
N PRO A 291 -22.83 2.55 13.17
CA PRO A 291 -24.19 2.47 12.64
C PRO A 291 -24.29 2.84 11.15
N GLU A 292 -23.30 3.58 10.60
CA GLU A 292 -23.29 3.98 9.18
C GLU A 292 -22.82 2.88 8.25
N LEU A 293 -22.33 1.77 8.78
CA LEU A 293 -21.82 0.66 7.97
C LEU A 293 -22.89 0.11 7.02
N ARG A 294 -22.52 -0.14 5.77
CA ARG A 294 -23.39 -0.70 4.71
C ARG A 294 -23.09 -2.16 4.42
N LYS A 295 -21.80 -2.55 4.55
CA LYS A 295 -21.38 -3.95 4.41
C LYS A 295 -20.47 -4.35 5.57
N LEU A 296 -20.69 -5.55 6.09
CA LEU A 296 -19.85 -6.21 7.08
C LEU A 296 -19.59 -7.64 6.64
N ASP A 297 -18.32 -8.01 6.52
CA ASP A 297 -17.88 -9.36 6.10
C ASP A 297 -18.48 -9.79 4.74
N GLY A 298 -18.50 -8.85 3.79
CA GLY A 298 -19.03 -9.06 2.45
C GLY A 298 -20.57 -9.14 2.36
N GLN A 299 -21.29 -9.04 3.49
CA GLN A 299 -22.75 -9.08 3.55
C GLN A 299 -23.33 -7.68 3.77
N ASP A 300 -24.37 -7.36 3.03
CA ASP A 300 -25.10 -6.10 3.19
C ASP A 300 -25.71 -6.01 4.60
N VAL A 301 -25.66 -4.82 5.17
CA VAL A 301 -26.24 -4.50 6.48
C VAL A 301 -27.66 -4.00 6.30
N THR A 302 -28.62 -4.68 6.90
CA THR A 302 -30.03 -4.33 6.83
C THR A 302 -30.40 -3.27 7.88
N HIS A 303 -31.44 -2.50 7.60
CA HIS A 303 -32.00 -1.57 8.61
C HIS A 303 -32.52 -2.30 9.86
N PHE A 304 -33.01 -3.53 9.70
CA PHE A 304 -33.47 -4.35 10.81
C PHE A 304 -32.31 -4.67 11.76
N GLU A 305 -31.14 -5.02 11.24
CA GLU A 305 -29.96 -5.31 12.05
C GLU A 305 -29.49 -4.06 12.84
N LYS A 306 -29.53 -2.89 12.21
CA LYS A 306 -29.19 -1.61 12.87
C LYS A 306 -30.13 -1.29 14.02
N VAL A 307 -31.43 -1.43 13.82
CA VAL A 307 -32.44 -1.24 14.87
C VAL A 307 -32.26 -2.26 15.98
N HIS A 308 -31.94 -3.51 15.64
CA HIS A 308 -31.73 -4.58 16.61
C HIS A 308 -30.46 -4.32 17.44
N ALA A 309 -29.37 -3.86 16.80
CA ALA A 309 -28.15 -3.47 17.48
C ALA A 309 -28.40 -2.30 18.46
N ASP A 310 -29.17 -1.29 18.05
CA ASP A 310 -29.51 -0.16 18.89
C ASP A 310 -30.43 -0.59 20.06
N ASN A 311 -31.40 -1.47 19.85
CA ASN A 311 -32.26 -2.01 20.90
C ASN A 311 -31.46 -2.82 21.92
N LEU A 312 -30.48 -3.63 21.49
CA LEU A 312 -29.67 -4.45 22.39
C LEU A 312 -28.68 -3.61 23.21
N PHE A 313 -28.05 -2.61 22.59
CA PHE A 313 -26.95 -1.87 23.19
C PHE A 313 -27.27 -0.37 23.43
N GLY A 314 -28.35 0.15 22.83
CA GLY A 314 -28.74 1.55 22.83
C GLY A 314 -29.61 2.02 24.01
N ALA A 315 -30.20 1.10 24.78
CA ALA A 315 -31.06 1.40 25.92
C ALA A 315 -30.30 2.12 27.07
N ASP A 316 -31.01 2.61 28.07
CA ASP A 316 -30.46 3.19 29.30
C ASP A 316 -29.47 2.23 29.98
N LEU A 317 -28.42 2.77 30.62
CA LEU A 317 -27.29 1.98 31.13
C LEU A 317 -27.70 0.86 32.09
N ALA A 318 -28.71 1.08 32.92
CA ALA A 318 -29.23 0.09 33.84
C ALA A 318 -29.92 -1.06 33.06
N ASN A 319 -30.82 -0.70 32.14
CA ASN A 319 -31.52 -1.65 31.31
C ASN A 319 -30.54 -2.39 30.34
N LYS A 320 -29.51 -1.73 29.85
CA LYS A 320 -28.46 -2.34 29.06
C LYS A 320 -27.73 -3.46 29.80
N LYS A 321 -27.31 -3.19 31.02
CA LYS A 321 -26.63 -4.20 31.86
C LYS A 321 -27.52 -5.38 32.15
N GLU A 322 -28.83 -5.17 32.41
CA GLU A 322 -29.79 -6.26 32.63
C GLU A 322 -30.04 -7.08 31.37
N ILE A 323 -30.27 -6.44 30.23
CA ILE A 323 -30.45 -7.10 28.92
C ILE A 323 -29.20 -7.88 28.56
N PHE A 324 -28.03 -7.26 28.65
CA PHE A 324 -26.76 -7.91 28.37
C PHE A 324 -26.52 -9.13 29.23
N LYS A 325 -26.74 -9.00 30.53
CA LYS A 325 -26.60 -10.09 31.51
C LYS A 325 -27.59 -11.23 31.25
N ALA A 326 -28.79 -10.92 30.81
CA ALA A 326 -29.80 -11.94 30.48
C ALA A 326 -29.45 -12.76 29.23
N TYR A 327 -28.85 -12.12 28.22
CA TYR A 327 -28.52 -12.77 26.94
C TYR A 327 -27.08 -13.27 26.86
N LEU A 328 -26.15 -12.66 27.61
CA LEU A 328 -24.71 -12.93 27.61
C LEU A 328 -24.16 -12.99 29.03
N PRO A 329 -24.58 -13.96 29.87
CA PRO A 329 -24.22 -13.99 31.31
C PRO A 329 -22.72 -14.20 31.54
N GLU A 330 -21.98 -14.71 30.58
CA GLU A 330 -20.55 -15.02 30.70
C GLU A 330 -19.63 -13.93 30.08
N GLU A 331 -20.20 -12.86 29.50
CA GLU A 331 -19.43 -11.79 28.91
C GLU A 331 -19.49 -10.48 29.69
N GLU A 332 -18.40 -9.71 29.65
CA GLU A 332 -18.35 -8.41 30.34
C GLU A 332 -19.00 -7.33 29.45
N PHE A 333 -19.88 -6.52 30.05
CA PHE A 333 -20.54 -5.41 29.36
C PHE A 333 -19.61 -4.22 29.26
N VAL A 334 -19.30 -3.79 28.00
CA VAL A 334 -18.49 -2.62 27.73
C VAL A 334 -19.39 -1.51 27.16
N ASP A 335 -19.50 -0.37 27.85
CA ASP A 335 -20.20 0.82 27.34
C ASP A 335 -19.26 1.62 26.44
N ARG A 336 -19.65 1.84 25.16
CA ARG A 336 -18.92 2.66 24.21
C ARG A 336 -18.50 4.02 24.75
N ARG A 337 -19.37 4.68 25.52
CA ARG A 337 -19.09 6.01 26.08
C ARG A 337 -17.98 5.98 27.13
N LEU A 338 -17.90 4.93 27.92
CA LEU A 338 -16.85 4.73 28.91
C LEU A 338 -15.52 4.42 28.21
N PHE A 339 -15.55 3.57 27.18
CA PHE A 339 -14.36 3.26 26.39
C PHE A 339 -13.73 4.51 25.77
N LEU A 340 -14.54 5.39 25.16
CA LEU A 340 -14.07 6.64 24.56
C LEU A 340 -13.58 7.66 25.60
N SER A 341 -14.14 7.64 26.84
CA SER A 341 -13.74 8.57 27.90
C SER A 341 -12.46 8.15 28.61
N GLU A 342 -12.16 6.86 28.66
CA GLU A 342 -11.04 6.33 29.46
C GLU A 342 -9.79 6.03 28.64
N GLN A 343 -9.89 5.82 27.30
CA GLN A 343 -8.77 5.46 26.38
C GLN A 343 -7.75 4.47 26.99
N ILE A 344 -8.16 3.70 27.98
CA ILE A 344 -7.29 2.76 28.69
C ILE A 344 -7.44 1.41 28.01
N ASP A 345 -6.40 1.03 27.29
CA ASP A 345 -6.22 -0.33 26.80
C ASP A 345 -5.60 -1.13 27.97
N PRO A 346 -6.32 -2.02 28.63
CA PRO A 346 -5.81 -2.70 29.83
C PRO A 346 -4.61 -3.61 29.60
N GLU A 347 -4.26 -3.86 28.32
CA GLU A 347 -3.09 -4.67 27.96
C GLU A 347 -1.88 -3.82 27.53
N SER A 348 -1.98 -2.46 27.49
CA SER A 348 -0.86 -1.61 27.07
C SER A 348 0.27 -1.52 28.11
N ASP A 349 -0.02 -1.75 29.40
CA ASP A 349 0.97 -1.56 30.48
C ASP A 349 2.00 -2.69 30.58
N SER A 350 1.72 -3.90 30.02
CA SER A 350 2.64 -5.03 30.16
C SER A 350 3.71 -5.15 29.06
N GLU A 351 3.52 -4.50 27.91
CA GLU A 351 4.50 -4.55 26.80
C GLU A 351 5.40 -3.31 26.75
N GLU A 352 4.97 -2.14 27.25
CA GLU A 352 5.83 -0.95 27.31
C GLU A 352 6.94 -1.07 28.37
N GLU A 353 6.73 -1.82 29.47
CA GLU A 353 7.79 -2.10 30.44
C GLU A 353 8.91 -2.98 29.88
N ASN A 354 8.62 -3.88 28.94
CA ASN A 354 9.64 -4.73 28.30
C ASN A 354 10.44 -4.03 27.20
N LEU A 355 9.87 -3.00 26.53
CA LEU A 355 10.61 -2.22 25.53
C LEU A 355 11.49 -1.12 26.15
N ALA A 356 11.15 -0.65 27.36
CA ALA A 356 11.95 0.31 28.11
C ALA A 356 13.24 -0.29 28.67
N ASP A 357 13.30 -1.60 28.89
CA ASP A 357 14.49 -2.30 29.40
C ASP A 357 15.51 -2.65 28.31
N ASP A 358 15.11 -2.83 27.06
CA ASP A 358 16.04 -3.03 25.94
C ASP A 358 16.74 -1.71 25.53
N ASP A 359 16.05 -0.57 25.59
CA ASP A 359 16.65 0.75 25.33
C ASP A 359 17.63 1.20 26.42
N LYS A 360 17.51 0.64 27.64
CA LYS A 360 18.46 0.89 28.75
C LYS A 360 19.75 0.07 28.65
N ARG A 361 19.78 -1.00 27.86
CA ARG A 361 21.00 -1.82 27.67
C ARG A 361 21.98 -1.21 26.68
N GLU A 362 21.50 -0.45 25.69
CA GLU A 362 22.40 0.22 24.71
C GLU A 362 23.02 1.53 25.21
N ARG A 363 22.50 2.16 26.28
CA ARG A 363 23.01 3.44 26.81
C ARG A 363 24.05 3.34 27.95
N LYS A 364 24.57 2.16 28.25
CA LYS A 364 25.59 1.97 29.32
C LYS A 364 27.04 1.99 28.87
N THR A 365 27.35 2.47 27.68
CA THR A 365 28.75 2.74 27.29
C THR A 365 28.88 4.18 26.81
N GLY A 366 29.16 5.09 27.74
CA GLY A 366 29.54 6.47 27.39
C GLY A 366 29.28 7.51 28.50
N GLY A 367 30.21 7.67 29.40
CA GLY A 367 30.76 8.78 30.18
C GLY A 367 29.88 9.95 30.67
N THR A 368 29.74 9.98 31.96
CA THR A 368 29.78 11.15 32.88
C THR A 368 29.66 12.56 32.33
N ALA A 369 28.63 13.31 32.79
CA ALA A 369 28.76 14.68 33.29
C ALA A 369 27.53 15.08 34.14
N LYS A 370 27.83 15.63 35.32
CA LYS A 370 26.90 16.11 36.35
C LYS A 370 26.23 17.41 35.94
N GLY A 371 24.97 17.59 36.31
CA GLY A 371 24.33 18.91 36.33
C GLY A 371 23.01 18.86 37.08
N ASN A 372 23.06 19.19 38.38
CA ASN A 372 21.88 19.50 39.21
C ASN A 372 21.17 20.74 38.69
N LEU A 373 19.83 20.71 38.62
CA LEU A 373 19.05 21.93 38.89
C LEU A 373 17.66 21.56 39.42
N THR A 374 17.26 22.29 40.41
CA THR A 374 16.21 22.14 41.40
C THR A 374 14.79 22.44 40.91
N LEU A 375 13.83 21.85 41.64
CA LEU A 375 12.39 22.16 41.66
C LEU A 375 12.11 23.67 41.85
N SER A 376 11.05 24.16 41.21
CA SER A 376 10.20 25.18 41.80
C SER A 376 8.73 24.99 41.36
N SER A 377 7.91 24.82 42.34
CA SER A 377 6.46 24.87 42.41
C SER A 377 5.90 26.24 42.01
N ILE A 378 4.80 26.32 41.26
CA ILE A 378 3.89 27.49 41.29
C ILE A 378 2.45 27.06 41.08
N ASP A 379 1.73 27.38 42.08
CA ASP A 379 0.34 27.55 42.44
C ASP A 379 -0.78 27.64 41.42
N LYS A 380 -1.91 27.10 41.94
CA LYS A 380 -3.31 27.32 41.56
C LYS A 380 -3.72 28.78 41.68
N LYS A 381 -4.53 29.26 40.74
CA LYS A 381 -5.62 30.22 41.06
C LYS A 381 -6.76 30.15 40.06
N SER A 382 -7.92 29.93 40.66
CA SER A 382 -9.30 30.06 40.16
C SER A 382 -9.64 31.49 39.71
N LYS A 383 -10.49 31.62 38.71
CA LYS A 383 -11.50 32.70 38.66
C LYS A 383 -12.74 32.26 37.89
N GLU A 384 -13.84 32.17 38.62
CA GLU A 384 -15.20 32.35 38.10
C GLU A 384 -15.39 33.80 37.63
N ASP A 385 -16.17 34.00 36.58
CA ASP A 385 -17.08 35.14 36.51
C ASP A 385 -18.25 34.87 35.55
N LYS A 386 -19.43 35.12 36.13
CA LYS A 386 -20.75 35.10 35.56
C LYS A 386 -20.94 36.24 34.53
N LEU A 387 -21.83 36.05 33.57
CA LEU A 387 -22.83 37.11 33.26
C LEU A 387 -24.02 36.54 32.48
N TYR A 388 -25.15 36.96 32.95
CA TYR A 388 -26.57 36.78 32.56
C TYR A 388 -26.92 37.57 31.31
N GLY A 389 -28.02 37.17 30.66
CA GLY A 389 -28.92 37.96 29.83
C GLY A 389 -29.34 37.25 28.56
N ASP A 390 -30.47 37.17 28.14
CA ASP A 390 -31.85 37.38 28.52
C ASP A 390 -32.72 36.88 27.37
N THR A 391 -33.91 36.49 27.68
CA THR A 391 -35.10 36.07 26.98
C THR A 391 -35.37 36.62 25.57
N GLY A 392 -35.93 35.74 24.71
CA GLY A 392 -36.62 36.13 23.48
C GLY A 392 -37.49 35.02 22.91
N ASP A 393 -38.70 34.93 23.43
CA ASP A 393 -39.79 34.06 23.00
C ASP A 393 -40.39 34.59 21.68
N ILE A 394 -40.51 33.76 20.64
CA ILE A 394 -41.50 33.97 19.55
C ILE A 394 -41.97 32.62 19.02
N THR A 395 -43.14 32.24 19.46
CA THR A 395 -44.05 31.30 18.82
C THR A 395 -44.53 31.80 17.47
N LYS A 396 -44.55 30.97 16.43
CA LYS A 396 -45.69 30.82 15.51
C LYS A 396 -45.52 29.64 14.56
N ASN A 397 -46.58 28.85 14.59
CA ASN A 397 -47.02 27.82 13.67
C ASN A 397 -46.80 28.15 12.17
N GLU A 398 -46.40 27.11 11.41
CA GLU A 398 -47.09 26.77 10.17
C GLU A 398 -46.88 25.29 9.82
N LYS A 399 -48.04 24.62 9.67
CA LYS A 399 -48.18 23.25 9.15
C LYS A 399 -47.99 23.31 7.62
N ILE A 400 -47.17 22.46 7.06
CA ILE A 400 -47.31 22.07 5.67
C ILE A 400 -47.20 20.53 5.59
N ASN A 401 -48.21 19.98 4.93
CA ASN A 401 -48.55 18.59 4.74
C ASN A 401 -47.66 17.92 3.66
N PRO A 402 -47.42 16.59 3.71
CA PRO A 402 -46.63 15.88 2.73
C PRO A 402 -47.53 15.32 1.61
N PHE A 403 -46.99 15.09 0.49
CA PHE A 403 -47.34 14.43 -0.75
C PHE A 403 -47.20 15.35 -1.98
N THR A 404 -46.23 15.06 -2.80
CA THR A 404 -46.33 14.71 -4.22
C THR A 404 -45.00 14.91 -4.94
N TYR A 405 -44.65 13.88 -5.60
CA TYR A 405 -43.75 13.48 -6.67
C TYR A 405 -42.39 12.98 -6.25
#